data_1f3430970335fd15bb7fd1841c7b23bc
#
_entry.id   1f3430970335fd15bb7fd1841c7b23bc
#
_cell.length_a   1.000
_cell.length_b   1.000
_cell.length_c   1.000
_cell.angle_alpha   90.00
_cell.angle_beta   90.00
_cell.angle_gamma   90.00
#
_symmetry.space_group_name_H-M   'P 1'
#
loop_
_entity.id
_entity.type
_entity.pdbx_description
1 polymer ?
#
loop_
_entity_poly.entity_id
_entity_poly.type
_entity_poly.pdbx_seq_one_letter_code
_entity_poly.pdbx_strand_id
1 'polypeptide(L)'
;TPVGPYFKGGAKPIKIRTTDFDRAAPHGTGHIKAGLNYAMSLYAITDAHNKGYAENMYLDAATRTHVEETGGANFIFITKDGTLVTPKSDSILPSITRRSLMYVAEHYLGMKVEHRPVHVDELKDFAEIGLCGTAAVISPVGQIDTPNGTINVPAGMEEMGPMTKKLYDTLLGIQHGEIEAPEGWVVTIC
;
A
#
# COMPACT_ATOMS: atom_id res chain seq x y z
N THR A 1 19.23 5.46 16.51
CA THR A 1 19.68 5.27 15.11
C THR A 1 19.04 6.30 14.23
N PRO A 2 19.80 7.05 13.42
CA PRO A 2 19.23 7.96 12.44
C PRO A 2 18.34 7.20 11.47
N VAL A 3 17.16 7.74 11.17
CA VAL A 3 16.23 7.18 10.22
C VAL A 3 15.89 8.22 9.15
N GLY A 4 15.54 7.76 7.98
CA GLY A 4 15.13 8.60 6.86
C GLY A 4 13.84 8.06 6.24
N PRO A 5 13.33 8.72 5.20
CA PRO A 5 12.14 8.25 4.50
C PRO A 5 12.38 6.85 3.91
N TYR A 6 11.35 6.00 3.96
CA TYR A 6 11.43 4.62 3.47
C TYR A 6 11.74 4.55 1.97
N PHE A 7 11.07 5.37 1.17
CA PHE A 7 11.42 5.55 -0.23
C PHE A 7 12.29 6.79 -0.45
N LYS A 8 13.24 6.72 -1.38
CA LYS A 8 14.04 7.88 -1.80
C LYS A 8 13.08 8.95 -2.34
N GLY A 9 13.13 10.15 -1.78
CA GLY A 9 12.22 11.26 -2.16
C GLY A 9 11.08 11.52 -1.18
N GLY A 10 10.98 10.75 -0.09
CA GLY A 10 9.96 10.96 0.96
C GLY A 10 8.54 10.58 0.50
N ALA A 11 7.59 11.47 0.74
CA ALA A 11 6.17 11.27 0.41
C ALA A 11 5.81 11.58 -1.07
N LYS A 12 6.81 11.69 -1.96
CA LYS A 12 6.54 11.87 -3.39
C LYS A 12 6.00 10.59 -4.03
N PRO A 13 5.11 10.72 -5.03
CA PRO A 13 4.60 9.57 -5.75
C PRO A 13 5.69 8.75 -6.40
N ILE A 14 5.54 7.44 -6.33
CA ILE A 14 6.48 6.47 -6.87
C ILE A 14 5.92 5.79 -8.11
N LYS A 15 6.85 5.28 -8.93
CA LYS A 15 6.57 4.42 -10.07
C LYS A 15 6.79 2.96 -9.67
N ILE A 16 5.80 2.11 -9.93
CA ILE A 16 5.87 0.68 -9.68
C ILE A 16 5.55 -0.10 -10.96
N ARG A 17 5.76 -1.41 -10.92
CA ARG A 17 5.35 -2.30 -12.00
C ARG A 17 4.71 -3.58 -11.49
N THR A 18 3.97 -4.29 -12.33
CA THR A 18 3.64 -5.69 -12.11
C THR A 18 4.87 -6.57 -12.33
N THR A 19 4.88 -7.74 -11.72
CA THR A 19 5.92 -8.75 -11.90
C THR A 19 5.32 -10.12 -12.15
N ASP A 20 6.03 -10.97 -12.91
CA ASP A 20 5.66 -12.37 -13.15
C ASP A 20 6.09 -13.31 -12.01
N PHE A 21 6.83 -12.79 -11.03
CA PHE A 21 7.21 -13.55 -9.84
C PHE A 21 6.07 -13.59 -8.82
N ASP A 22 6.00 -14.69 -8.09
CA ASP A 22 5.08 -14.83 -6.96
C ASP A 22 5.73 -14.29 -5.69
N ARG A 23 4.95 -13.60 -4.85
CA ARG A 23 5.39 -13.20 -3.52
C ARG A 23 5.26 -14.34 -2.52
N ALA A 24 4.19 -15.12 -2.64
CA ALA A 24 3.87 -16.25 -1.78
C ALA A 24 3.04 -17.28 -2.53
N ALA A 25 3.08 -18.55 -2.11
CA ALA A 25 2.20 -19.60 -2.63
C ALA A 25 0.74 -19.31 -2.24
N PRO A 26 -0.26 -19.74 -3.05
CA PRO A 26 -1.69 -19.47 -2.82
C PRO A 26 -2.20 -19.91 -1.44
N HIS A 27 -1.70 -21.05 -0.94
CA HIS A 27 -2.01 -21.61 0.38
C HIS A 27 -0.76 -21.67 1.27
N GLY A 28 0.11 -20.68 1.13
CA GLY A 28 1.40 -20.60 1.82
C GLY A 28 1.39 -19.68 3.04
N THR A 29 2.53 -19.09 3.28
CA THR A 29 2.83 -18.28 4.46
C THR A 29 2.78 -16.77 4.20
N GLY A 30 2.15 -16.34 3.11
CA GLY A 30 2.11 -14.91 2.73
C GLY A 30 1.57 -13.97 3.81
N HIS A 31 0.63 -14.44 4.62
CA HIS A 31 0.06 -13.72 5.75
C HIS A 31 0.98 -13.66 6.99
N ILE A 32 2.10 -14.36 6.98
CA ILE A 32 3.07 -14.39 8.07
C ILE A 32 4.27 -13.50 7.72
N LYS A 33 4.73 -12.69 8.68
CA LYS A 33 5.95 -11.88 8.49
C LYS A 33 7.20 -12.75 8.64
N ALA A 34 7.41 -13.65 7.66
CA ALA A 34 8.49 -14.63 7.63
C ALA A 34 9.57 -14.24 6.62
N GLY A 35 10.85 -14.42 6.98
CA GLY A 35 11.99 -14.04 6.13
C GLY A 35 11.99 -14.70 4.75
N LEU A 36 11.41 -15.89 4.63
CA LEU A 36 11.31 -16.59 3.35
C LEU A 36 10.47 -15.84 2.31
N ASN A 37 9.39 -15.14 2.71
CA ASN A 37 8.57 -14.35 1.80
C ASN A 37 9.37 -13.15 1.24
N TYR A 38 10.23 -12.56 2.07
CA TYR A 38 11.10 -11.45 1.65
C TYR A 38 12.26 -11.94 0.79
N ALA A 39 12.84 -13.11 1.10
CA ALA A 39 13.90 -13.71 0.29
C ALA A 39 13.39 -14.02 -1.14
N MET A 40 12.17 -14.52 -1.31
CA MET A 40 11.57 -14.75 -2.62
C MET A 40 11.46 -13.47 -3.46
N SER A 41 11.22 -12.34 -2.83
CA SER A 41 11.05 -11.07 -3.54
C SER A 41 12.36 -10.35 -3.88
N LEU A 42 13.52 -10.77 -3.34
CA LEU A 42 14.81 -10.09 -3.53
C LEU A 42 15.24 -9.98 -5.01
N TYR A 43 15.07 -11.05 -5.77
CA TYR A 43 15.44 -11.02 -7.20
C TYR A 43 14.55 -10.05 -7.96
N ALA A 44 13.23 -10.15 -7.77
CA ALA A 44 12.26 -9.31 -8.45
C ALA A 44 12.42 -7.83 -8.12
N ILE A 45 12.69 -7.49 -6.84
CA ILE A 45 12.88 -6.08 -6.44
C ILE A 45 14.20 -5.52 -6.95
N THR A 46 15.26 -6.31 -6.98
CA THR A 46 16.54 -5.88 -7.54
C THR A 46 16.41 -5.57 -9.04
N ASP A 47 15.70 -6.43 -9.79
CA ASP A 47 15.42 -6.19 -11.21
C ASP A 47 14.51 -4.96 -11.41
N ALA A 48 13.53 -4.74 -10.54
CA ALA A 48 12.69 -3.53 -10.58
C ALA A 48 13.54 -2.25 -10.37
N HIS A 49 14.38 -2.23 -9.35
CA HIS A 49 15.25 -1.10 -9.06
C HIS A 49 16.23 -0.80 -10.22
N ASN A 50 16.82 -1.83 -10.82
CA ASN A 50 17.70 -1.68 -11.99
C ASN A 50 16.99 -1.09 -13.21
N LYS A 51 15.67 -1.22 -13.28
CA LYS A 51 14.79 -0.68 -14.33
C LYS A 51 14.10 0.64 -13.94
N GLY A 52 14.47 1.22 -12.78
CA GLY A 52 13.96 2.52 -12.34
C GLY A 52 12.59 2.50 -11.63
N TYR A 53 12.11 1.32 -11.25
CA TYR A 53 10.89 1.19 -10.45
C TYR A 53 11.22 1.15 -8.95
N ALA A 54 10.35 1.74 -8.13
CA ALA A 54 10.53 1.74 -6.69
C ALA A 54 10.10 0.41 -6.05
N GLU A 55 9.12 -0.29 -6.65
CA GLU A 55 8.54 -1.51 -6.09
C GLU A 55 7.89 -2.39 -7.18
N ASN A 56 7.63 -3.65 -6.85
CA ASN A 56 6.80 -4.54 -7.65
C ASN A 56 5.43 -4.71 -7.00
N MET A 57 4.38 -4.66 -7.83
CA MET A 57 3.05 -5.12 -7.47
C MET A 57 2.95 -6.62 -7.77
N TYR A 58 2.60 -7.40 -6.76
CA TYR A 58 2.34 -8.83 -6.91
C TYR A 58 0.85 -9.08 -7.11
N LEU A 59 0.56 -10.02 -7.99
CA LEU A 59 -0.78 -10.55 -8.21
C LEU A 59 -0.90 -11.91 -7.52
N ASP A 60 -2.13 -12.34 -7.29
CA ASP A 60 -2.39 -13.66 -6.72
C ASP A 60 -1.74 -14.77 -7.55
N ALA A 61 -1.02 -15.67 -6.90
CA ALA A 61 -0.23 -16.69 -7.58
C ALA A 61 -1.08 -17.77 -8.26
N ALA A 62 -2.38 -17.89 -7.93
CA ALA A 62 -3.26 -18.89 -8.51
C ALA A 62 -3.83 -18.46 -9.86
N THR A 63 -4.28 -17.22 -10.00
CA THR A 63 -4.98 -16.74 -11.20
C THR A 63 -4.29 -15.57 -11.89
N ARG A 64 -3.41 -14.85 -11.18
CA ARG A 64 -2.74 -13.62 -11.62
C ARG A 64 -3.70 -12.52 -12.08
N THR A 65 -4.88 -12.48 -11.47
CA THR A 65 -5.93 -11.52 -11.80
C THR A 65 -6.24 -10.54 -10.68
N HIS A 66 -5.86 -10.85 -9.44
CA HIS A 66 -6.15 -9.99 -8.29
C HIS A 66 -4.86 -9.42 -7.71
N VAL A 67 -4.95 -8.15 -7.35
CA VAL A 67 -3.85 -7.45 -6.67
C VAL A 67 -3.72 -7.96 -5.25
N GLU A 68 -2.50 -8.30 -4.84
CA GLU A 68 -2.18 -8.63 -3.45
C GLU A 68 -1.46 -7.46 -2.79
N GLU A 69 -0.15 -7.51 -2.66
CA GLU A 69 0.65 -6.47 -2.02
C GLU A 69 1.98 -6.27 -2.76
N THR A 70 2.83 -5.39 -2.29
CA THR A 70 4.22 -5.28 -2.76
C THR A 70 5.14 -6.16 -1.92
N GLY A 71 6.45 -6.15 -2.21
CA GLY A 71 7.44 -6.84 -1.39
C GLY A 71 7.47 -6.38 0.07
N GLY A 72 7.18 -5.11 0.33
CA GLY A 72 7.32 -4.50 1.66
C GLY A 72 6.11 -3.72 2.18
N ALA A 73 5.02 -3.57 1.42
CA ALA A 73 3.90 -2.72 1.78
C ALA A 73 2.56 -3.22 1.21
N ASN A 74 1.47 -2.90 1.90
CA ASN A 74 0.11 -3.20 1.44
C ASN A 74 -0.44 -2.08 0.56
N PHE A 75 -1.42 -2.38 -0.29
CA PHE A 75 -2.14 -1.39 -1.09
C PHE A 75 -3.34 -0.80 -0.37
N ILE A 76 -3.55 0.49 -0.62
CA ILE A 76 -4.81 1.20 -0.45
C ILE A 76 -5.16 1.90 -1.76
N PHE A 77 -6.42 1.93 -2.09
CA PHE A 77 -6.98 2.56 -3.29
C PHE A 77 -8.09 3.51 -2.88
N ILE A 78 -8.20 4.64 -3.55
CA ILE A 78 -9.32 5.56 -3.39
C ILE A 78 -10.10 5.60 -4.70
N THR A 79 -11.37 5.31 -4.64
CA THR A 79 -12.28 5.40 -5.78
C THR A 79 -12.65 6.86 -6.08
N LYS A 80 -13.25 7.11 -7.24
CA LYS A 80 -13.68 8.46 -7.64
C LYS A 80 -14.77 9.05 -6.74
N ASP A 81 -15.54 8.19 -6.08
CA ASP A 81 -16.55 8.59 -5.08
C ASP A 81 -16.02 8.70 -3.65
N GLY A 82 -14.70 8.52 -3.45
CA GLY A 82 -14.03 8.67 -2.17
C GLY A 82 -14.09 7.45 -1.26
N THR A 83 -14.45 6.26 -1.77
CA THR A 83 -14.39 5.01 -1.02
C THR A 83 -12.94 4.54 -0.90
N LEU A 84 -12.51 4.16 0.31
CA LEU A 84 -11.22 3.47 0.51
C LEU A 84 -11.41 1.97 0.25
N VAL A 85 -10.62 1.43 -0.67
CA VAL A 85 -10.60 0.01 -1.01
C VAL A 85 -9.22 -0.57 -0.67
N THR A 86 -9.18 -1.76 -0.08
CA THR A 86 -7.92 -2.49 0.14
C THR A 86 -8.08 -3.97 -0.21
N PRO A 87 -7.05 -4.59 -0.82
CA PRO A 87 -7.12 -5.98 -1.25
C PRO A 87 -7.32 -6.94 -0.08
N LYS A 88 -8.18 -7.95 -0.29
CA LYS A 88 -8.40 -9.07 0.60
C LYS A 88 -7.90 -10.35 -0.05
N SER A 89 -6.93 -10.99 0.59
CA SER A 89 -6.38 -12.30 0.23
C SER A 89 -5.75 -12.93 1.47
N ASP A 90 -5.77 -14.25 1.52
CA ASP A 90 -5.11 -15.00 2.60
C ASP A 90 -3.58 -15.03 2.47
N SER A 91 -3.05 -14.53 1.36
CA SER A 91 -1.61 -14.38 1.10
C SER A 91 -1.05 -13.02 1.49
N ILE A 92 -1.89 -12.05 1.86
CA ILE A 92 -1.47 -10.69 2.21
C ILE A 92 -1.15 -10.59 3.70
N LEU A 93 -0.03 -9.94 4.05
CA LEU A 93 0.29 -9.63 5.44
C LEU A 93 -0.82 -8.77 6.07
N PRO A 94 -1.39 -9.17 7.23
CA PRO A 94 -2.43 -8.40 7.92
C PRO A 94 -1.83 -7.18 8.62
N SER A 95 -1.42 -6.18 7.85
CA SER A 95 -0.74 -4.97 8.28
C SER A 95 -1.52 -4.18 9.34
N ILE A 96 -0.83 -3.80 10.42
CA ILE A 96 -1.38 -2.89 11.43
C ILE A 96 -1.69 -1.55 10.80
N THR A 97 -0.76 -0.97 10.04
CA THR A 97 -0.95 0.33 9.38
C THR A 97 -2.18 0.31 8.46
N ARG A 98 -2.37 -0.74 7.65
CA ARG A 98 -3.56 -0.87 6.80
C ARG A 98 -4.85 -0.88 7.63
N ARG A 99 -4.89 -1.66 8.72
CA ARG A 99 -6.05 -1.71 9.62
C ARG A 99 -6.31 -0.36 10.29
N SER A 100 -5.25 0.33 10.70
CA SER A 100 -5.36 1.68 11.28
C SER A 100 -5.91 2.68 10.25
N LEU A 101 -5.45 2.63 9.00
CA LEU A 101 -5.95 3.49 7.93
C LEU A 101 -7.42 3.21 7.58
N MET A 102 -7.86 1.94 7.61
CA MET A 102 -9.28 1.60 7.44
C MET A 102 -10.12 2.21 8.57
N TYR A 103 -9.67 2.10 9.83
CA TYR A 103 -10.32 2.70 10.97
C TYR A 103 -10.37 4.24 10.88
N VAL A 104 -9.25 4.86 10.54
CA VAL A 104 -9.15 6.33 10.36
C VAL A 104 -10.10 6.79 9.24
N ALA A 105 -10.13 6.08 8.11
CA ALA A 105 -11.03 6.39 7.01
C ALA A 105 -12.50 6.42 7.46
N GLU A 106 -12.92 5.40 8.18
CA GLU A 106 -14.31 5.23 8.60
C GLU A 106 -14.69 6.19 9.74
N HIS A 107 -13.88 6.27 10.80
CA HIS A 107 -14.27 6.94 12.05
C HIS A 107 -13.83 8.41 12.14
N TYR A 108 -12.75 8.80 11.44
CA TYR A 108 -12.26 10.18 11.46
C TYR A 108 -12.63 10.96 10.21
N LEU A 109 -12.68 10.29 9.05
CA LEU A 109 -12.90 10.96 7.78
C LEU A 109 -14.29 10.68 7.16
N GLY A 110 -15.10 9.81 7.80
CA GLY A 110 -16.43 9.47 7.32
C GLY A 110 -16.47 8.80 5.94
N MET A 111 -15.36 8.15 5.56
CA MET A 111 -15.24 7.46 4.28
C MET A 111 -15.91 6.07 4.34
N LYS A 112 -16.48 5.64 3.23
CA LYS A 112 -16.82 4.22 3.05
C LYS A 112 -15.52 3.41 2.92
N VAL A 113 -15.48 2.21 3.52
CA VAL A 113 -14.34 1.31 3.47
C VAL A 113 -14.75 -0.06 2.91
N GLU A 114 -13.98 -0.56 1.96
CA GLU A 114 -14.18 -1.88 1.36
C GLU A 114 -12.90 -2.73 1.48
N HIS A 115 -13.00 -3.87 2.15
CA HIS A 115 -11.95 -4.88 2.20
C HIS A 115 -12.38 -6.07 1.37
N ARG A 116 -11.96 -6.12 0.11
CA ARG A 116 -12.40 -7.08 -0.90
C ARG A 116 -11.30 -7.46 -1.88
N PRO A 117 -11.44 -8.55 -2.65
CA PRO A 117 -10.56 -8.77 -3.80
C PRO A 117 -10.61 -7.57 -4.76
N VAL A 118 -9.46 -7.22 -5.32
CA VAL A 118 -9.30 -6.12 -6.30
C VAL A 118 -8.76 -6.72 -7.59
N HIS A 119 -9.54 -6.70 -8.65
CA HIS A 119 -9.10 -7.19 -9.95
C HIS A 119 -8.10 -6.21 -10.58
N VAL A 120 -7.09 -6.71 -11.28
CA VAL A 120 -6.05 -5.87 -11.89
C VAL A 120 -6.61 -4.84 -12.88
N ASP A 121 -7.70 -5.16 -13.56
CA ASP A 121 -8.35 -4.25 -14.50
C ASP A 121 -9.05 -3.05 -13.84
N GLU A 122 -9.34 -3.12 -12.52
CA GLU A 122 -9.91 -2.01 -11.77
C GLU A 122 -8.90 -0.88 -11.51
N LEU A 123 -7.58 -1.17 -11.63
CA LEU A 123 -6.53 -0.19 -11.30
C LEU A 123 -6.67 1.14 -12.04
N LYS A 124 -7.17 1.13 -13.26
CA LYS A 124 -7.42 2.32 -14.10
C LYS A 124 -8.59 3.19 -13.64
N ASP A 125 -9.45 2.65 -12.77
CA ASP A 125 -10.67 3.29 -12.31
C ASP A 125 -10.51 4.02 -10.97
N PHE A 126 -9.42 3.74 -10.23
CA PHE A 126 -9.10 4.42 -8.99
C PHE A 126 -8.58 5.84 -9.22
N ALA A 127 -8.99 6.75 -8.34
CA ALA A 127 -8.54 8.15 -8.35
C ALA A 127 -7.16 8.31 -7.72
N GLU A 128 -6.89 7.56 -6.63
CA GLU A 128 -5.62 7.60 -5.92
C GLU A 128 -5.20 6.18 -5.53
N ILE A 129 -3.88 5.95 -5.49
CA ILE A 129 -3.29 4.67 -5.08
C ILE A 129 -2.16 4.95 -4.11
N GLY A 130 -2.09 4.19 -3.02
CA GLY A 130 -1.02 4.28 -2.02
C GLY A 130 -0.52 2.92 -1.56
N LEU A 131 0.73 2.90 -1.14
CA LEU A 131 1.35 1.79 -0.42
C LEU A 131 1.43 2.16 1.06
N CYS A 132 0.98 1.28 1.95
CA CYS A 132 1.00 1.56 3.38
C CYS A 132 1.79 0.51 4.17
N GLY A 133 2.48 0.98 5.20
CA GLY A 133 3.28 0.15 6.10
C GLY A 133 3.89 0.98 7.22
N THR A 134 4.45 0.32 8.23
CA THR A 134 4.98 0.97 9.43
C THR A 134 6.03 2.02 9.13
N ALA A 135 6.95 1.75 8.20
CA ALA A 135 8.07 2.65 7.92
C ALA A 135 7.68 3.86 7.06
N ALA A 136 6.75 3.67 6.11
CA ALA A 136 6.36 4.70 5.15
C ALA A 136 5.08 5.45 5.55
N VAL A 137 4.30 4.91 6.47
CA VAL A 137 2.90 5.27 6.75
C VAL A 137 2.08 5.10 5.47
N ILE A 138 2.15 6.04 4.53
CA ILE A 138 1.66 5.91 3.16
C ILE A 138 2.70 6.48 2.20
N SER A 139 2.98 5.74 1.12
CA SER A 139 3.72 6.23 -0.05
C SER A 139 2.77 6.24 -1.25
N PRO A 140 2.52 7.39 -1.87
CA PRO A 140 1.62 7.46 -3.01
C PRO A 140 2.23 6.78 -4.24
N VAL A 141 1.38 6.18 -5.07
CA VAL A 141 1.74 5.59 -6.35
C VAL A 141 1.17 6.47 -7.46
N GLY A 142 2.01 6.98 -8.34
CA GLY A 142 1.59 7.83 -9.45
C GLY A 142 1.54 7.10 -10.79
N GLN A 143 2.27 5.99 -10.92
CA GLN A 143 2.33 5.21 -12.16
C GLN A 143 2.53 3.72 -11.89
N ILE A 144 1.82 2.89 -12.66
CA ILE A 144 1.95 1.44 -12.64
C ILE A 144 2.18 0.94 -14.06
N ASP A 145 3.31 0.30 -14.32
CA ASP A 145 3.56 -0.38 -15.59
C ASP A 145 3.11 -1.84 -15.49
N THR A 146 2.28 -2.25 -16.44
CA THR A 146 1.74 -3.61 -16.57
C THR A 146 2.10 -4.17 -17.94
N PRO A 147 1.99 -5.48 -18.18
CA PRO A 147 2.17 -6.08 -19.50
C PRO A 147 1.22 -5.48 -20.55
N ASN A 148 0.07 -4.97 -20.13
CA ASN A 148 -0.96 -4.39 -21.00
C ASN A 148 -0.79 -2.88 -21.23
N GLY A 149 0.25 -2.27 -20.67
CA GLY A 149 0.54 -0.84 -20.79
C GLY A 149 0.71 -0.14 -19.45
N THR A 150 0.92 1.16 -19.53
CA THR A 150 1.13 2.02 -18.38
C THR A 150 -0.19 2.62 -17.88
N ILE A 151 -0.46 2.46 -16.60
CA ILE A 151 -1.56 3.10 -15.89
C ILE A 151 -1.00 4.34 -15.18
N ASN A 152 -1.46 5.52 -15.60
CA ASN A 152 -1.18 6.76 -14.90
C ASN A 152 -2.31 7.02 -13.90
N VAL A 153 -1.96 7.08 -12.62
CA VAL A 153 -2.92 7.38 -11.55
C VAL A 153 -3.36 8.83 -11.67
N PRO A 154 -4.66 9.15 -11.61
CA PRO A 154 -5.15 10.54 -11.78
C PRO A 154 -4.53 11.55 -10.81
N ALA A 155 -4.17 11.15 -9.58
CA ALA A 155 -3.45 12.00 -8.62
C ALA A 155 -2.04 12.42 -9.11
N GLY A 156 -1.46 11.69 -10.06
CA GLY A 156 -0.24 12.06 -10.74
C GLY A 156 1.05 11.72 -10.00
N MET A 157 2.16 12.30 -10.51
CA MET A 157 3.53 12.04 -10.04
C MET A 157 4.14 13.19 -9.22
N GLU A 158 3.42 14.29 -9.03
CA GLU A 158 3.96 15.48 -8.38
C GLU A 158 3.78 15.43 -6.86
N GLU A 159 2.57 15.11 -6.41
CA GLU A 159 2.23 15.10 -5.00
C GLU A 159 1.23 14.00 -4.66
N MET A 160 1.08 13.74 -3.36
CA MET A 160 0.10 12.77 -2.84
C MET A 160 -1.31 13.25 -3.12
N GLY A 161 -2.19 12.34 -3.54
CA GLY A 161 -3.60 12.63 -3.75
C GLY A 161 -4.30 13.15 -2.48
N PRO A 162 -5.33 13.99 -2.60
CA PRO A 162 -5.91 14.71 -1.48
C PRO A 162 -6.52 13.81 -0.39
N MET A 163 -7.15 12.69 -0.76
CA MET A 163 -7.71 11.77 0.24
C MET A 163 -6.63 10.94 0.90
N THR A 164 -5.65 10.45 0.12
CA THR A 164 -4.47 9.76 0.65
C THR A 164 -3.70 10.66 1.61
N LYS A 165 -3.58 11.95 1.29
CA LYS A 165 -2.94 12.92 2.17
C LYS A 165 -3.70 13.13 3.48
N LYS A 166 -5.02 13.21 3.45
CA LYS A 166 -5.84 13.30 4.67
C LYS A 166 -5.65 12.07 5.56
N LEU A 167 -5.65 10.88 4.98
CA LEU A 167 -5.38 9.63 5.70
C LEU A 167 -3.99 9.64 6.34
N TYR A 168 -2.98 10.05 5.59
CA TYR A 168 -1.60 10.17 6.04
C TYR A 168 -1.48 11.16 7.21
N ASP A 169 -1.96 12.38 7.04
CA ASP A 169 -1.86 13.44 8.05
C ASP A 169 -2.64 13.06 9.32
N THR A 170 -3.83 12.46 9.19
CA THR A 170 -4.63 12.05 10.35
C THR A 170 -3.95 10.93 11.14
N LEU A 171 -3.41 9.90 10.47
CA LEU A 171 -2.72 8.82 11.17
C LEU A 171 -1.44 9.32 11.85
N LEU A 172 -0.67 10.19 11.19
CA LEU A 172 0.51 10.81 11.80
C LEU A 172 0.12 11.70 13.01
N GLY A 173 -0.91 12.52 12.88
CA GLY A 173 -1.41 13.35 13.98
C GLY A 173 -1.80 12.52 15.21
N ILE A 174 -2.44 11.36 15.00
CA ILE A 174 -2.72 10.40 16.09
C ILE A 174 -1.42 9.85 16.69
N GLN A 175 -0.46 9.44 15.87
CA GLN A 175 0.82 8.89 16.34
C GLN A 175 1.67 9.90 17.09
N HIS A 176 1.58 11.18 16.76
CA HIS A 176 2.29 12.29 17.43
C HIS A 176 1.52 12.89 18.59
N GLY A 177 0.29 12.44 18.85
CA GLY A 177 -0.55 12.98 19.92
C GLY A 177 -1.18 14.34 19.62
N GLU A 178 -1.21 14.76 18.37
CA GLU A 178 -1.84 15.99 17.89
C GLU A 178 -3.34 15.81 17.63
N ILE A 179 -3.75 14.57 17.37
CA ILE A 179 -5.14 14.15 17.19
C ILE A 179 -5.43 13.10 18.25
N GLU A 180 -6.62 13.17 18.87
CA GLU A 180 -7.05 12.20 19.87
C GLU A 180 -7.05 10.78 19.29
N ALA A 181 -6.36 9.87 19.98
CA ALA A 181 -6.24 8.48 19.57
C ALA A 181 -7.44 7.65 20.03
N PRO A 182 -7.81 6.59 19.30
CA PRO A 182 -8.71 5.58 19.83
C PRO A 182 -8.12 4.94 21.09
N GLU A 183 -9.00 4.48 21.98
CA GLU A 183 -8.58 3.85 23.24
C GLU A 183 -7.58 2.71 22.99
N GLY A 184 -6.48 2.73 23.74
CA GLY A 184 -5.43 1.70 23.67
C GLY A 184 -4.45 1.82 22.50
N TRP A 185 -4.58 2.82 21.61
CA TRP A 185 -3.62 3.01 20.51
C TRP A 185 -2.34 3.71 20.95
N VAL A 186 -2.45 4.59 21.92
CA VAL A 186 -1.31 5.33 22.49
C VAL A 186 -1.22 5.03 23.97
N VAL A 187 -0.04 4.66 24.44
CA VAL A 187 0.24 4.36 25.83
C VAL A 187 1.27 5.34 26.35
N THR A 188 0.91 6.09 27.39
CA THR A 188 1.86 6.97 28.07
C THR A 188 2.83 6.14 28.90
N ILE A 189 4.12 6.31 28.66
CA ILE A 189 5.19 5.69 29.45
C ILE A 189 5.66 6.70 30.48
N CYS A 190 5.54 6.35 31.77
CA CYS A 190 6.02 7.17 32.90
C CYS A 190 7.50 6.96 33.12
#